data_11a57ca2ee05852bd0a59ee4089209a6
#
_entry.id   11a57ca2ee05852bd0a59ee4089209a6
#
_cell.length_a   1.000
_cell.length_b   1.000
_cell.length_c   1.000
_cell.angle_alpha   90.00
_cell.angle_beta   90.00
_cell.angle_gamma   90.00
#
_symmetry.space_group_name_H-M   'P 1'
#
loop_
_entity.id
_entity.type
_entity.pdbx_description
1 polymer ?
#
loop_
_entity_poly.entity_id
_entity_poly.type
_entity_poly.pdbx_seq_one_letter_code
_entity_poly.pdbx_strand_id
1 'polypeptide(L)'
;MGIDLLNNPWLVQNDAAVAWKTALWYWNTQTGPGSMTAHNAMVNQAGFGQTIRSINGSLECDGRNPAQVQSRVTKYQQFTQILGTSPGGNLYC
;
A
#
# COMPACT_ATOMS: atom_id res chain seq x y z
N MET A 1 16.80 3.33 -6.45
CA MET A 1 16.11 4.16 -7.45
C MET A 1 17.07 5.04 -8.28
N GLY A 2 18.28 5.29 -7.81
CA GLY A 2 19.24 6.14 -8.50
C GLY A 2 18.89 7.63 -8.48
N ILE A 3 18.02 8.06 -7.57
CA ILE A 3 17.60 9.45 -7.42
C ILE A 3 18.00 9.92 -6.03
N ASP A 4 18.68 11.09 -5.95
CA ASP A 4 19.10 11.65 -4.66
C ASP A 4 17.93 12.35 -3.97
N LEU A 5 17.14 11.60 -3.24
CA LEU A 5 16.01 12.12 -2.46
C LEU A 5 16.42 12.62 -1.08
N LEU A 6 17.58 12.21 -0.58
CA LEU A 6 18.07 12.67 0.71
C LEU A 6 18.33 14.18 0.68
N ASN A 7 18.98 14.66 -0.37
CA ASN A 7 19.29 16.08 -0.56
C ASN A 7 18.18 16.83 -1.29
N ASN A 8 17.32 16.12 -2.02
CA ASN A 8 16.25 16.70 -2.84
C ASN A 8 14.90 16.03 -2.57
N PRO A 9 14.38 16.04 -1.33
CA PRO A 9 13.13 15.33 -1.01
C PRO A 9 11.90 15.93 -1.69
N TRP A 10 11.95 17.20 -2.07
CA TRP A 10 10.86 17.88 -2.77
C TRP A 10 10.55 17.29 -4.15
N LEU A 11 11.46 16.51 -4.74
CA LEU A 11 11.20 15.85 -6.02
C LEU A 11 10.01 14.90 -5.97
N VAL A 12 9.75 14.27 -4.81
CA VAL A 12 8.58 13.41 -4.64
C VAL A 12 7.27 14.17 -4.79
N GLN A 13 7.27 15.46 -4.44
CA GLN A 13 6.11 16.34 -4.60
C GLN A 13 6.05 16.97 -5.98
N ASN A 14 7.19 17.43 -6.50
CA ASN A 14 7.25 18.35 -7.64
C ASN A 14 7.49 17.65 -8.99
N ASP A 15 7.91 16.38 -8.97
CA ASP A 15 8.16 15.59 -10.18
C ASP A 15 7.24 14.37 -10.18
N ALA A 16 6.25 14.35 -11.08
CA ALA A 16 5.26 13.29 -11.14
C ALA A 16 5.89 11.91 -11.39
N ALA A 17 6.92 11.83 -12.22
CA ALA A 17 7.61 10.56 -12.48
C ALA A 17 8.30 10.05 -11.22
N VAL A 18 8.95 10.91 -10.46
CA VAL A 18 9.58 10.56 -9.19
C VAL A 18 8.53 10.12 -8.18
N ALA A 19 7.41 10.84 -8.07
CA ALA A 19 6.32 10.49 -7.16
C ALA A 19 5.81 9.07 -7.42
N TRP A 20 5.52 8.72 -8.67
CA TRP A 20 5.05 7.37 -9.02
C TRP A 20 6.12 6.31 -8.85
N LYS A 21 7.39 6.63 -9.15
CA LYS A 21 8.51 5.68 -8.92
C LYS A 21 8.68 5.38 -7.44
N THR A 22 8.54 6.35 -6.54
CA THR A 22 8.64 6.11 -5.09
C THR A 22 7.51 5.22 -4.60
N ALA A 23 6.28 5.42 -5.10
CA ALA A 23 5.15 4.57 -4.76
C ALA A 23 5.38 3.12 -5.20
N LEU A 24 5.81 2.91 -6.44
CA LEU A 24 6.10 1.58 -6.98
C LEU A 24 7.27 0.92 -6.26
N TRP A 25 8.31 1.69 -5.96
CA TRP A 25 9.46 1.20 -5.21
C TRP A 25 9.04 0.69 -3.82
N TYR A 26 8.25 1.48 -3.09
CA TYR A 26 7.76 1.08 -1.77
C TYR A 26 6.91 -0.18 -1.85
N TRP A 27 5.95 -0.20 -2.75
CA TRP A 27 5.03 -1.33 -2.93
C TRP A 27 5.76 -2.65 -3.19
N ASN A 28 6.81 -2.60 -4.00
CA ASN A 28 7.53 -3.80 -4.45
C ASN A 28 8.67 -4.22 -3.54
N THR A 29 9.20 -3.33 -2.70
CA THR A 29 10.46 -3.59 -1.99
C THR A 29 10.40 -3.44 -0.48
N GLN A 30 9.43 -2.71 0.07
CA GLN A 30 9.41 -2.40 1.50
C GLN A 30 8.31 -3.16 2.24
N THR A 31 8.69 -3.73 3.41
CA THR A 31 7.73 -4.37 4.31
C THR A 31 7.04 -3.37 5.23
N GLY A 32 7.64 -2.19 5.46
CA GLY A 32 7.18 -1.25 6.47
C GLY A 32 6.96 -1.93 7.81
N PRO A 33 5.90 -1.57 8.55
CA PRO A 33 5.57 -2.24 9.82
C PRO A 33 4.94 -3.63 9.66
N GLY A 34 4.75 -4.10 8.43
CA GLY A 34 4.23 -5.44 8.16
C GLY A 34 5.29 -6.52 8.15
N SER A 35 4.92 -7.71 7.73
CA SER A 35 5.81 -8.89 7.65
C SER A 35 6.19 -9.25 6.22
N MET A 36 5.61 -8.59 5.23
CA MET A 36 5.85 -8.83 3.81
C MET A 36 5.65 -7.54 3.02
N THR A 37 6.19 -7.49 1.80
CA THR A 37 5.90 -6.37 0.91
C THR A 37 4.43 -6.39 0.49
N ALA A 38 3.87 -5.24 0.15
CA ALA A 38 2.52 -5.17 -0.39
C ALA A 38 2.38 -6.01 -1.66
N HIS A 39 3.40 -5.99 -2.52
CA HIS A 39 3.45 -6.83 -3.72
C HIS A 39 3.27 -8.31 -3.38
N ASN A 40 4.06 -8.83 -2.45
CA ASN A 40 3.99 -10.25 -2.06
C ASN A 40 2.67 -10.58 -1.36
N ALA A 41 2.10 -9.65 -0.60
CA ALA A 41 0.80 -9.85 0.02
C ALA A 41 -0.29 -10.14 -1.03
N MET A 42 -0.23 -9.47 -2.17
CA MET A 42 -1.19 -9.69 -3.25
C MET A 42 -0.86 -10.92 -4.08
N VAL A 43 0.40 -11.09 -4.49
CA VAL A 43 0.83 -12.22 -5.34
C VAL A 43 0.64 -13.55 -4.62
N ASN A 44 0.92 -13.60 -3.32
CA ASN A 44 0.82 -14.83 -2.52
C ASN A 44 -0.55 -15.01 -1.85
N GLN A 45 -1.52 -14.16 -2.18
CA GLN A 45 -2.90 -14.24 -1.67
C GLN A 45 -3.00 -14.10 -0.14
N ALA A 46 -2.08 -13.39 0.49
CA ALA A 46 -2.17 -13.06 1.91
C ALA A 46 -3.30 -12.07 2.20
N GLY A 47 -3.71 -11.30 1.19
CA GLY A 47 -4.88 -10.44 1.25
C GLY A 47 -4.57 -8.96 1.37
N PHE A 48 -5.55 -8.14 1.02
CA PHE A 48 -5.43 -6.68 1.01
C PHE A 48 -5.08 -6.10 2.38
N GLY A 49 -5.59 -6.70 3.47
CA GLY A 49 -5.26 -6.26 4.84
C GLY A 49 -3.76 -6.25 5.12
N GLN A 50 -3.00 -7.17 4.54
CA GLN A 50 -1.55 -7.18 4.71
C GLN A 50 -0.87 -6.03 3.96
N THR A 51 -1.45 -5.53 2.87
CA THR A 51 -0.94 -4.33 2.20
C THR A 51 -1.11 -3.09 3.09
N ILE A 52 -2.24 -2.97 3.77
CA ILE A 52 -2.46 -1.90 4.75
C ILE A 52 -1.42 -1.99 5.86
N ARG A 53 -1.17 -3.20 6.36
CA ARG A 53 -0.21 -3.43 7.43
C ARG A 53 1.21 -2.99 7.01
N SER A 54 1.60 -3.27 5.79
CA SER A 54 2.93 -2.89 5.31
C SER A 54 3.07 -1.38 5.04
N ILE A 55 1.97 -0.68 4.77
CA ILE A 55 2.01 0.77 4.53
C ILE A 55 1.94 1.55 5.84
N ASN A 56 0.96 1.27 6.70
CA ASN A 56 0.70 2.07 7.90
C ASN A 56 0.10 1.25 9.05
N GLY A 57 0.45 -0.04 9.14
CA GLY A 57 -0.17 -0.97 10.07
C GLY A 57 -0.03 -0.60 11.54
N SER A 58 1.09 0.00 11.94
CA SER A 58 1.29 0.42 13.33
C SER A 58 0.34 1.53 13.78
N LEU A 59 -0.27 2.26 12.85
CA LEU A 59 -1.23 3.33 13.15
C LEU A 59 -2.67 2.98 12.77
N GLU A 60 -2.89 2.00 11.91
CA GLU A 60 -4.22 1.69 11.39
C GLU A 60 -4.75 0.32 11.79
N CYS A 61 -3.89 -0.71 11.82
CA CYS A 61 -4.30 -2.09 12.04
C CYS A 61 -4.57 -2.42 13.52
N ASP A 62 -5.15 -3.60 13.75
CA ASP A 62 -5.41 -4.16 15.08
C ASP A 62 -6.29 -3.24 15.94
N GLY A 63 -7.29 -2.62 15.31
CA GLY A 63 -8.25 -1.76 15.98
C GLY A 63 -7.81 -0.34 16.25
N ARG A 64 -6.61 0.06 15.78
CA ARG A 64 -6.08 1.41 16.06
C ARG A 64 -6.80 2.52 15.29
N ASN A 65 -7.14 2.25 14.02
CA ASN A 65 -7.90 3.23 13.22
C ASN A 65 -8.82 2.51 12.23
N PRO A 66 -9.92 1.92 12.70
CA PRO A 66 -10.81 1.13 11.85
C PRO A 66 -11.46 1.95 10.74
N ALA A 67 -11.68 3.25 10.94
CA ALA A 67 -12.28 4.10 9.92
C ALA A 67 -11.37 4.25 8.70
N GLN A 68 -10.06 4.39 8.91
CA GLN A 68 -9.11 4.48 7.80
C GLN A 68 -8.95 3.14 7.09
N VAL A 69 -8.89 2.04 7.83
CA VAL A 69 -8.87 0.70 7.26
C VAL A 69 -10.11 0.49 6.37
N GLN A 70 -11.29 0.84 6.86
CA GLN A 70 -12.53 0.72 6.10
C GLN A 70 -12.51 1.57 4.84
N SER A 71 -11.99 2.80 4.91
CA SER A 71 -11.87 3.68 3.74
C SER A 71 -11.01 3.04 2.65
N ARG A 72 -9.87 2.44 3.02
CA ARG A 72 -9.00 1.74 2.08
C ARG A 72 -9.70 0.53 1.46
N VAL A 73 -10.35 -0.28 2.28
CA VAL A 73 -11.07 -1.48 1.82
C VAL A 73 -12.19 -1.11 0.86
N THR A 74 -12.97 -0.08 1.17
CA THR A 74 -14.06 0.37 0.32
C THR A 74 -13.55 0.79 -1.06
N LYS A 75 -12.46 1.55 -1.12
CA LYS A 75 -11.86 1.96 -2.40
C LYS A 75 -11.29 0.77 -3.17
N TYR A 76 -10.65 -0.15 -2.48
CA TYR A 76 -10.14 -1.37 -3.11
C TYR A 76 -11.26 -2.18 -3.74
N GLN A 77 -12.37 -2.36 -3.04
CA GLN A 77 -13.54 -3.07 -3.57
C GLN A 77 -14.14 -2.36 -4.79
N GLN A 78 -14.22 -1.04 -4.77
CA GLN A 78 -14.68 -0.26 -5.92
C GLN A 78 -13.75 -0.45 -7.13
N PHE A 79 -12.44 -0.37 -6.93
CA PHE A 79 -11.47 -0.50 -8.01
C PHE A 79 -11.44 -1.92 -8.57
N THR A 80 -11.54 -2.96 -7.74
CA THR A 80 -11.61 -4.34 -8.24
C THR A 80 -12.88 -4.56 -9.06
N GLN A 81 -13.99 -3.97 -8.67
CA GLN A 81 -15.24 -4.04 -9.44
C GLN A 81 -15.08 -3.36 -10.81
N ILE A 82 -14.51 -2.15 -10.84
CA ILE A 82 -14.28 -1.41 -12.08
C ILE A 82 -13.36 -2.19 -13.00
N LEU A 83 -12.32 -2.83 -12.46
CA LEU A 83 -11.35 -3.60 -13.24
C LEU A 83 -11.83 -5.01 -13.58
N GLY A 84 -13.00 -5.42 -13.10
CA GLY A 84 -13.59 -6.71 -13.40
C GLY A 84 -12.90 -7.89 -12.72
N THR A 85 -12.35 -7.71 -11.54
CA THR A 85 -11.68 -8.74 -10.78
C THR A 85 -12.27 -8.88 -9.37
N SER A 86 -11.98 -10.01 -8.71
CA SER A 86 -12.41 -10.25 -7.33
C SER A 86 -11.48 -9.57 -6.35
N PRO A 87 -12.00 -9.01 -5.23
CA PRO A 87 -11.15 -8.44 -4.19
C PRO A 87 -10.37 -9.49 -3.39
N GLY A 88 -10.71 -10.77 -3.49
CA GLY A 88 -10.12 -11.84 -2.67
C GLY A 88 -10.57 -11.79 -1.22
N GLY A 89 -9.89 -12.57 -0.37
CA GLY A 89 -10.16 -12.62 1.06
C GLY A 89 -9.23 -11.71 1.88
N ASN A 90 -9.39 -11.75 3.21
CA ASN A 90 -8.50 -11.06 4.17
C ASN A 90 -8.32 -9.57 3.86
N LEU A 91 -9.44 -8.87 3.71
CA LEU A 91 -9.45 -7.45 3.31
C LEU A 91 -9.00 -6.52 4.44
N TYR A 92 -9.19 -6.92 5.68
CA TYR A 92 -8.95 -6.10 6.88
C TYR A 92 -7.69 -6.53 7.61
N CYS A 93 -7.23 -5.67 8.51
CA CYS A 93 -6.09 -5.98 9.35
C CYS A 93 -6.31 -5.66 10.84
#